data_f02c3810de7cb6035fc97d9d9ed74e45
#
_entry.id   f02c3810de7cb6035fc97d9d9ed74e45
#
_cell.length_a   1.000
_cell.length_b   1.000
_cell.length_c   1.000
_cell.angle_alpha   90.00
_cell.angle_beta   90.00
_cell.angle_gamma   90.00
#
_symmetry.space_group_name_H-M   'P 1'
#
loop_
_entity.id
_entity.type
_entity.pdbx_description
1 polymer ?
#
loop_
_entity_poly.entity_id
_entity_poly.type
_entity_poly.pdbx_seq_one_letter_code
_entity_poly.pdbx_strand_id
1 'polypeptide(L)'
;MNYLNPIFTEKRECQDCYKCVRNCPVKAIKVEGGYASVVPELCIFCGHCVEVCPNGAKKVRDDLAHARQLLTLKNNVFISLAPSFVTEFPGVKPAQLIGALKKLGFAGVSETALGAQQVSAQAVALLQKNPARVLASSACPTVVAFLQKHRANGAELLTGLLSPLLTHCKMLRQNFGADIGIVFIGPCIAKKLEAAQHPELLDVVLTFEDLRRWLEQEKIAPESLPAAAEDRFVPEKSAEGAWYPVDGGMIAGMKSTCPVNDSTLMAFSGIGAIKKALDGIEEMKPDHGLFLELLACEGGCVNGPKVRRRDATVMKRHLVLRSFAPGGAAFPRSPDLETPTDFRVAPLAVVRYPDSQIREALRNVGKLSPDDELNCGGCGYDTCRDFGIALIGQKAERAMCVTYMRQLAFKKANALIQKMPSAVVIVNEALRVIEYNAAFVNLFAPEKTADGNGPVSIEGIALAEVMPFASLFHNVLKSGEDILDRDLRFQNTILHATVFSIEKNCLVGGILQDITKPAVRKEQVIRKAREVIQKQIATTQQIAYLLGENAADAEITLNSIIESFSPPKPDEPKENNDWRKLYRR
;
A
#
# COMPACT_ATOMS: atom_id res chain seq x y z
N MET A 1 -1.34 3.59 23.22
CA MET A 1 -0.67 3.50 21.91
C MET A 1 0.63 2.73 22.12
N ASN A 2 0.86 1.69 21.32
CA ASN A 2 2.06 0.87 21.44
C ASN A 2 3.24 1.64 20.84
N TYR A 3 4.00 2.37 21.63
CA TYR A 3 5.11 3.24 21.22
C TYR A 3 6.25 2.49 20.47
N LEU A 4 6.17 1.15 20.44
CA LEU A 4 7.17 0.31 19.77
C LEU A 4 7.00 0.20 18.26
N ASN A 5 5.81 0.55 17.70
CA ASN A 5 5.56 0.37 16.28
C ASN A 5 5.98 1.59 15.45
N PRO A 6 6.97 1.46 14.56
CA PRO A 6 7.40 2.55 13.70
C PRO A 6 6.41 2.89 12.59
N ILE A 7 5.43 2.01 12.28
CA ILE A 7 4.40 2.24 11.24
C ILE A 7 3.02 2.04 11.85
N PHE A 8 2.12 3.00 11.64
CA PHE A 8 0.73 2.93 12.07
C PHE A 8 -0.22 3.48 11.00
N THR A 9 -1.52 3.34 11.23
CA THR A 9 -2.55 3.84 10.31
C THR A 9 -3.33 4.98 10.97
N GLU A 10 -3.38 6.13 10.31
CA GLU A 10 -4.31 7.20 10.66
C GLU A 10 -5.69 6.84 10.10
N LYS A 11 -6.60 6.46 11.01
CA LYS A 11 -7.89 5.87 10.64
C LYS A 11 -8.75 6.80 9.77
N ARG A 12 -8.75 8.11 10.06
CA ARG A 12 -9.55 9.11 9.35
C ARG A 12 -9.12 9.33 7.91
N GLU A 13 -7.86 9.04 7.58
CA GLU A 13 -7.31 9.20 6.24
C GLU A 13 -7.40 7.92 5.40
N CYS A 14 -7.76 6.77 6.01
CA CYS A 14 -7.89 5.50 5.31
C CYS A 14 -9.21 5.44 4.56
N GLN A 15 -9.16 5.18 3.25
CA GLN A 15 -10.33 5.02 2.38
C GLN A 15 -10.51 3.58 1.89
N ASP A 16 -10.01 2.61 2.62
CA ASP A 16 -10.26 1.18 2.39
C ASP A 16 -9.96 0.66 0.97
N CYS A 17 -8.97 1.26 0.30
CA CYS A 17 -8.61 0.92 -1.08
C CYS A 17 -7.77 -0.36 -1.24
N TYR A 18 -7.36 -1.00 -0.17
CA TYR A 18 -6.56 -2.23 -0.06
C TYR A 18 -5.20 -2.20 -0.79
N LYS A 19 -4.74 -1.05 -1.28
CA LYS A 19 -3.45 -0.93 -1.98
C LYS A 19 -2.28 -1.39 -1.10
N CYS A 20 -2.32 -1.06 0.20
CA CYS A 20 -1.34 -1.52 1.18
C CYS A 20 -1.37 -3.05 1.39
N VAL A 21 -2.55 -3.70 1.31
CA VAL A 21 -2.68 -5.17 1.41
C VAL A 21 -2.06 -5.84 0.19
N ARG A 22 -2.38 -5.36 -1.02
CA ARG A 22 -1.83 -5.88 -2.28
C ARG A 22 -0.30 -5.82 -2.30
N ASN A 23 0.27 -4.71 -1.82
CA ASN A 23 1.71 -4.48 -1.87
C ASN A 23 2.46 -4.97 -0.61
N CYS A 24 1.78 -5.56 0.37
CA CYS A 24 2.45 -6.09 1.55
C CYS A 24 3.09 -7.46 1.23
N PRO A 25 4.43 -7.57 1.24
CA PRO A 25 5.10 -8.82 0.85
C PRO A 25 4.86 -9.97 1.82
N VAL A 26 4.44 -9.67 3.05
CA VAL A 26 4.20 -10.65 4.11
C VAL A 26 2.76 -10.65 4.61
N LYS A 27 1.84 -9.95 3.89
CA LYS A 27 0.41 -9.86 4.24
C LYS A 27 0.16 -9.51 5.72
N ALA A 28 0.94 -8.55 6.23
CA ALA A 28 0.87 -8.05 7.61
C ALA A 28 -0.12 -6.89 7.78
N ILE A 29 -1.15 -6.83 6.94
CA ILE A 29 -2.21 -5.81 7.02
C ILE A 29 -3.53 -6.52 7.31
N LYS A 30 -4.20 -6.08 8.37
CA LYS A 30 -5.57 -6.47 8.72
C LYS A 30 -6.53 -5.39 8.24
N VAL A 31 -7.64 -5.80 7.62
CA VAL A 31 -8.75 -4.92 7.25
C VAL A 31 -9.93 -5.25 8.15
N GLU A 32 -10.46 -4.23 8.83
CA GLU A 32 -11.59 -4.38 9.75
C GLU A 32 -12.32 -3.04 9.91
N GLY A 33 -13.64 -3.05 9.76
CA GLY A 33 -14.49 -1.87 9.94
C GLY A 33 -14.16 -0.74 8.96
N GLY A 34 -13.82 -1.06 7.71
CA GLY A 34 -13.56 -0.09 6.66
C GLY A 34 -12.20 0.60 6.77
N TYR A 35 -11.23 0.03 7.47
CA TYR A 35 -9.86 0.55 7.44
C TYR A 35 -8.81 -0.56 7.57
N ALA A 36 -7.64 -0.29 6.99
CA ALA A 36 -6.53 -1.22 6.99
C ALA A 36 -5.51 -0.86 8.08
N SER A 37 -5.23 -1.77 9.01
CA SER A 37 -4.25 -1.62 10.09
C SER A 37 -3.03 -2.51 9.91
N VAL A 38 -1.88 -2.11 10.45
CA VAL A 38 -0.67 -2.94 10.46
C VAL A 38 -0.76 -3.91 11.62
N VAL A 39 -0.44 -5.19 11.36
CA VAL A 39 -0.29 -6.23 12.38
C VAL A 39 1.19 -6.33 12.73
N PRO A 40 1.62 -5.82 13.90
CA PRO A 40 3.04 -5.67 14.24
C PRO A 40 3.80 -7.00 14.31
N GLU A 41 3.13 -8.04 14.81
CA GLU A 41 3.69 -9.38 14.97
C GLU A 41 4.10 -9.97 13.62
N LEU A 42 3.30 -9.70 12.57
CA LEU A 42 3.56 -10.13 11.20
C LEU A 42 4.48 -9.17 10.43
N CYS A 43 4.52 -7.90 10.85
CA CYS A 43 5.19 -6.85 10.09
C CYS A 43 6.71 -6.99 10.12
N ILE A 44 7.34 -6.78 8.95
CA ILE A 44 8.80 -6.71 8.79
C ILE A 44 9.31 -5.26 8.65
N PHE A 45 8.43 -4.29 8.80
CA PHE A 45 8.71 -2.85 8.78
C PHE A 45 9.41 -2.33 7.50
N CYS A 46 9.16 -2.97 6.36
CA CYS A 46 9.76 -2.59 5.07
C CYS A 46 9.30 -1.21 4.54
N GLY A 47 8.17 -0.70 5.00
CA GLY A 47 7.65 0.61 4.59
C GLY A 47 6.84 0.64 3.28
N HIS A 48 6.72 -0.45 2.52
CA HIS A 48 5.95 -0.46 1.26
C HIS A 48 4.52 0.07 1.42
N CYS A 49 3.85 -0.26 2.53
CA CYS A 49 2.49 0.24 2.77
C CYS A 49 2.43 1.76 2.96
N VAL A 50 3.51 2.38 3.46
CA VAL A 50 3.62 3.85 3.59
C VAL A 50 3.72 4.49 2.21
N GLU A 51 4.52 3.90 1.33
CA GLU A 51 4.82 4.41 0.00
C GLU A 51 3.64 4.35 -0.96
N VAL A 52 2.94 3.22 -0.95
CA VAL A 52 1.84 2.98 -1.89
C VAL A 52 0.52 3.59 -1.45
N CYS A 53 0.42 4.12 -0.22
CA CYS A 53 -0.81 4.70 0.28
C CYS A 53 -1.12 6.04 -0.39
N PRO A 54 -2.14 6.15 -1.26
CA PRO A 54 -2.41 7.38 -2.00
C PRO A 54 -2.85 8.52 -1.08
N ASN A 55 -3.52 8.20 0.02
CA ASN A 55 -4.03 9.19 0.97
C ASN A 55 -3.07 9.45 2.15
N GLY A 56 -1.87 8.86 2.12
CA GLY A 56 -0.92 9.02 3.21
C GLY A 56 -1.38 8.48 4.57
N ALA A 57 -2.44 7.65 4.62
CA ALA A 57 -2.99 7.10 5.86
C ALA A 57 -2.02 6.20 6.63
N LYS A 58 -1.01 5.64 5.96
CA LYS A 58 0.07 4.91 6.61
C LYS A 58 1.16 5.90 7.03
N LYS A 59 1.30 6.11 8.32
CA LYS A 59 2.24 7.07 8.91
C LYS A 59 3.45 6.35 9.50
N VAL A 60 4.56 7.06 9.52
CA VAL A 60 5.77 6.66 10.25
C VAL A 60 5.84 7.46 11.53
N ARG A 61 6.27 6.82 12.62
CA ARG A 61 6.45 7.47 13.92
C ARG A 61 7.40 8.66 13.78
N ASP A 62 6.97 9.81 14.27
CA ASP A 62 7.79 11.02 14.32
C ASP A 62 8.60 11.05 15.62
N ASP A 63 9.91 10.95 15.50
CA ASP A 63 10.84 10.98 16.62
C ASP A 63 11.62 12.30 16.72
N LEU A 64 11.23 13.35 15.95
CA LEU A 64 11.93 14.64 15.93
C LEU A 64 11.93 15.35 17.29
N ALA A 65 10.78 15.33 17.97
CA ALA A 65 10.68 15.91 19.32
C ALA A 65 11.62 15.19 20.31
N HIS A 66 11.74 13.87 20.18
CA HIS A 66 12.65 13.07 21.01
C HIS A 66 14.12 13.39 20.72
N ALA A 67 14.49 13.60 19.45
CA ALA A 67 15.84 14.04 19.08
C ALA A 67 16.18 15.42 19.66
N ARG A 68 15.25 16.36 19.61
CA ARG A 68 15.42 17.69 20.23
C ARG A 68 15.58 17.61 21.75
N GLN A 69 14.76 16.80 22.39
CA GLN A 69 14.88 16.57 23.84
C GLN A 69 16.22 15.93 24.21
N LEU A 70 16.73 14.99 23.41
CA LEU A 70 18.03 14.38 23.64
C LEU A 70 19.17 15.41 23.65
N LEU A 71 19.13 16.40 22.74
CA LEU A 71 20.10 17.49 22.70
C LEU A 71 20.07 18.38 23.95
N THR A 72 18.94 18.46 24.65
CA THR A 72 18.85 19.21 25.92
C THR A 72 19.28 18.40 27.14
N LEU A 73 19.14 17.07 27.06
CA LEU A 73 19.44 16.16 28.18
C LEU A 73 20.89 15.70 28.21
N LYS A 74 21.56 15.64 27.05
CA LYS A 74 22.95 15.16 26.93
C LYS A 74 23.85 16.23 26.37
N ASN A 75 25.01 16.43 27.01
CA ASN A 75 25.98 17.44 26.60
C ASN A 75 26.63 17.13 25.24
N ASN A 76 26.81 15.85 24.93
CA ASN A 76 27.43 15.38 23.70
C ASN A 76 26.51 14.42 22.96
N VAL A 77 25.88 14.89 21.88
CA VAL A 77 25.06 14.06 21.00
C VAL A 77 25.74 13.96 19.64
N PHE A 78 26.00 12.74 19.20
CA PHE A 78 26.62 12.43 17.92
C PHE A 78 25.59 11.92 16.92
N ILE A 79 25.84 12.21 15.65
CA ILE A 79 25.07 11.64 14.55
C ILE A 79 25.81 10.43 13.98
N SER A 80 25.08 9.32 13.80
CA SER A 80 25.43 8.24 12.90
C SER A 80 24.71 8.50 11.56
N LEU A 81 25.42 8.98 10.55
CA LEU A 81 24.85 9.36 9.25
C LEU A 81 24.95 8.20 8.27
N ALA A 82 23.80 7.76 7.71
CA ALA A 82 23.76 6.72 6.69
C ALA A 82 24.50 7.16 5.41
N PRO A 83 25.34 6.30 4.80
CA PRO A 83 26.15 6.68 3.65
C PRO A 83 25.32 7.06 2.40
N SER A 84 24.03 6.69 2.35
CA SER A 84 23.11 7.15 1.31
C SER A 84 22.79 8.66 1.35
N PHE A 85 23.29 9.41 2.35
CA PHE A 85 23.09 10.86 2.43
C PHE A 85 23.52 11.60 1.16
N VAL A 86 24.53 11.09 0.45
CA VAL A 86 25.04 11.67 -0.81
C VAL A 86 23.97 11.68 -1.91
N THR A 87 22.99 10.80 -1.84
CA THR A 87 21.87 10.74 -2.79
C THR A 87 20.70 11.63 -2.38
N GLU A 88 20.60 11.98 -1.10
CA GLU A 88 19.52 12.79 -0.54
C GLU A 88 19.83 14.29 -0.53
N PHE A 89 21.10 14.63 -0.51
CA PHE A 89 21.61 16.00 -0.55
C PHE A 89 22.56 16.19 -1.73
N PRO A 90 22.06 15.97 -3.00
CA PRO A 90 22.90 16.10 -4.17
C PRO A 90 23.39 17.54 -4.33
N GLY A 91 24.70 17.70 -4.56
CA GLY A 91 25.33 19.02 -4.69
C GLY A 91 25.76 19.69 -3.37
N VAL A 92 25.34 19.15 -2.21
CA VAL A 92 25.83 19.61 -0.91
C VAL A 92 27.13 18.89 -0.57
N LYS A 93 28.18 19.65 -0.28
CA LYS A 93 29.46 19.07 0.16
C LYS A 93 29.30 18.47 1.57
N PRO A 94 29.98 17.36 1.89
CA PRO A 94 29.91 16.78 3.24
C PRO A 94 30.17 17.81 4.35
N ALA A 95 31.17 18.67 4.21
CA ALA A 95 31.46 19.71 5.19
C ALA A 95 30.27 20.68 5.42
N GLN A 96 29.57 21.06 4.36
CA GLN A 96 28.39 21.92 4.48
C GLN A 96 27.24 21.24 5.25
N LEU A 97 27.01 19.94 4.98
CA LEU A 97 26.00 19.18 5.72
C LEU A 97 26.41 19.01 7.19
N ILE A 98 27.68 18.70 7.47
CA ILE A 98 28.21 18.61 8.83
C ILE A 98 28.05 19.92 9.57
N GLY A 99 28.40 21.05 8.95
CA GLY A 99 28.20 22.37 9.51
C GLY A 99 26.73 22.67 9.82
N ALA A 100 25.82 22.27 8.93
CA ALA A 100 24.38 22.39 9.17
C ALA A 100 23.92 21.56 10.38
N LEU A 101 24.41 20.33 10.51
CA LEU A 101 24.08 19.44 11.62
C LEU A 101 24.66 19.94 12.97
N LYS A 102 25.87 20.51 12.97
CA LYS A 102 26.43 21.16 14.15
C LYS A 102 25.60 22.38 14.57
N LYS A 103 25.06 23.17 13.61
CA LYS A 103 24.14 24.28 13.92
C LYS A 103 22.84 23.82 14.58
N LEU A 104 22.40 22.58 14.35
CA LEU A 104 21.27 21.98 15.07
C LEU A 104 21.62 21.57 16.52
N GLY A 105 22.89 21.69 16.93
CA GLY A 105 23.35 21.40 18.30
C GLY A 105 24.08 20.06 18.45
N PHE A 106 24.37 19.34 17.37
CA PHE A 106 25.13 18.08 17.47
C PHE A 106 26.62 18.32 17.68
N ALA A 107 27.22 17.53 18.57
CA ALA A 107 28.63 17.60 18.92
C ALA A 107 29.55 17.13 17.78
N GLY A 108 29.08 16.16 17.00
CA GLY A 108 29.82 15.61 15.87
C GLY A 108 28.99 14.73 14.97
N VAL A 109 29.49 14.52 13.74
CA VAL A 109 28.86 13.66 12.73
C VAL A 109 29.83 12.57 12.36
N SER A 110 29.37 11.34 12.41
CA SER A 110 30.14 10.13 12.05
C SER A 110 29.38 9.33 10.98
N GLU A 111 30.10 8.64 10.13
CA GLU A 111 29.52 7.83 9.07
C GLU A 111 29.20 6.41 9.58
N THR A 112 27.94 5.98 9.46
CA THR A 112 27.55 4.58 9.74
C THR A 112 28.38 3.56 8.95
N ALA A 113 28.98 4.00 7.86
CA ALA A 113 29.90 3.22 7.02
C ALA A 113 31.11 2.67 7.77
N LEU A 114 31.56 3.33 8.85
CA LEU A 114 32.63 2.80 9.71
C LEU A 114 32.20 1.48 10.39
N GLY A 115 30.98 1.43 10.92
CA GLY A 115 30.41 0.18 11.45
C GLY A 115 30.20 -0.88 10.36
N ALA A 116 29.89 -0.46 9.13
CA ALA A 116 29.77 -1.36 7.98
C ALA A 116 31.09 -2.07 7.64
N GLN A 117 32.21 -1.35 7.71
CA GLN A 117 33.55 -1.93 7.50
C GLN A 117 33.86 -3.00 8.55
N GLN A 118 33.53 -2.76 9.81
CA GLN A 118 33.73 -3.73 10.89
C GLN A 118 32.87 -4.99 10.68
N VAL A 119 31.61 -4.83 10.30
CA VAL A 119 30.71 -5.95 10.01
C VAL A 119 31.21 -6.76 8.80
N SER A 120 31.74 -6.12 7.75
CA SER A 120 32.36 -6.81 6.62
C SER A 120 33.52 -7.68 7.05
N ALA A 121 34.45 -7.13 7.85
CA ALA A 121 35.61 -7.87 8.32
C ALA A 121 35.21 -9.10 9.17
N GLN A 122 34.24 -8.93 10.06
CA GLN A 122 33.72 -10.04 10.87
C GLN A 122 32.97 -11.09 10.04
N ALA A 123 32.20 -10.65 9.01
CA ALA A 123 31.51 -11.56 8.11
C ALA A 123 32.50 -12.42 7.31
N VAL A 124 33.61 -11.84 6.83
CA VAL A 124 34.71 -12.58 6.18
C VAL A 124 35.31 -13.61 7.12
N ALA A 125 35.63 -13.22 8.37
CA ALA A 125 36.18 -14.13 9.38
C ALA A 125 35.22 -15.29 9.69
N LEU A 126 33.91 -15.01 9.77
CA LEU A 126 32.88 -16.05 9.97
C LEU A 126 32.78 -16.99 8.77
N LEU A 127 32.86 -16.49 7.55
CA LEU A 127 32.81 -17.29 6.33
C LEU A 127 34.00 -18.25 6.27
N GLN A 128 35.20 -17.76 6.60
CA GLN A 128 36.42 -18.57 6.64
C GLN A 128 36.37 -19.66 7.73
N LYS A 129 35.75 -19.37 8.89
CA LYS A 129 35.60 -20.35 9.99
C LYS A 129 34.53 -21.40 9.71
N ASN A 130 33.61 -21.16 8.77
CA ASN A 130 32.46 -22.02 8.47
C ASN A 130 32.43 -22.41 6.98
N PRO A 131 33.36 -23.24 6.50
CA PRO A 131 33.58 -23.48 5.08
C PRO A 131 32.45 -24.24 4.37
N ALA A 132 31.47 -24.77 5.07
CA ALA A 132 30.36 -25.54 4.49
C ALA A 132 28.98 -25.01 4.98
N ARG A 133 28.90 -23.71 5.29
CA ARG A 133 27.67 -23.10 5.81
C ARG A 133 27.18 -21.97 4.92
N VAL A 134 25.85 -21.84 4.81
CA VAL A 134 25.21 -20.66 4.24
C VAL A 134 25.07 -19.60 5.33
N LEU A 135 25.58 -18.40 5.07
CA LEU A 135 25.49 -17.24 5.95
C LEU A 135 24.76 -16.10 5.26
N ALA A 136 23.72 -15.58 5.87
CA ALA A 136 22.98 -14.42 5.43
C ALA A 136 23.35 -13.18 6.24
N SER A 137 23.56 -12.05 5.57
CA SER A 137 23.87 -10.78 6.23
C SER A 137 22.73 -10.33 7.17
N SER A 138 23.09 -9.96 8.39
CA SER A 138 22.21 -9.35 9.39
C SER A 138 22.15 -7.80 9.32
N ALA A 139 22.73 -7.21 8.27
CA ALA A 139 22.82 -5.75 8.12
C ALA A 139 21.46 -5.05 7.96
N CYS A 140 20.48 -5.73 7.35
CA CYS A 140 19.15 -5.19 7.09
C CYS A 140 18.12 -5.69 8.11
N PRO A 141 17.60 -4.83 9.03
CA PRO A 141 16.65 -5.26 10.07
C PRO A 141 15.33 -5.79 9.49
N THR A 142 14.92 -5.33 8.32
CA THR A 142 13.75 -5.85 7.63
C THR A 142 13.96 -7.30 7.17
N VAL A 143 15.14 -7.63 6.67
CA VAL A 143 15.49 -9.01 6.28
C VAL A 143 15.61 -9.89 7.51
N VAL A 144 16.24 -9.40 8.58
CA VAL A 144 16.31 -10.10 9.87
C VAL A 144 14.90 -10.46 10.35
N ALA A 145 14.00 -9.47 10.38
CA ALA A 145 12.61 -9.69 10.77
C ALA A 145 11.87 -10.66 9.83
N PHE A 146 12.16 -10.65 8.53
CA PHE A 146 11.61 -11.58 7.56
C PHE A 146 12.08 -13.01 7.81
N LEU A 147 13.37 -13.23 7.99
CA LEU A 147 13.95 -14.55 8.26
C LEU A 147 13.46 -15.11 9.60
N GLN A 148 13.41 -14.30 10.63
CA GLN A 148 12.94 -14.71 11.95
C GLN A 148 11.46 -15.07 11.98
N LYS A 149 10.60 -14.29 11.32
CA LYS A 149 9.14 -14.41 11.45
C LYS A 149 8.51 -15.30 10.39
N HIS A 150 9.01 -15.23 9.15
CA HIS A 150 8.33 -15.79 7.96
C HIS A 150 9.08 -16.93 7.29
N ARG A 151 10.22 -17.36 7.85
CA ARG A 151 10.98 -18.48 7.32
C ARG A 151 11.28 -19.48 8.42
N ALA A 152 10.93 -20.74 8.19
CA ALA A 152 11.35 -21.81 9.09
C ALA A 152 12.90 -21.86 9.11
N ASN A 153 13.50 -21.96 10.26
CA ASN A 153 14.96 -21.98 10.45
C ASN A 153 15.72 -20.78 9.86
N GLY A 154 14.99 -19.71 9.41
CA GLY A 154 15.61 -18.55 8.77
C GLY A 154 16.60 -17.80 9.66
N ALA A 155 16.39 -17.81 10.99
CA ALA A 155 17.30 -17.19 11.93
C ALA A 155 18.68 -17.88 11.99
N GLU A 156 18.74 -19.18 11.67
CA GLU A 156 19.98 -19.95 11.64
C GLU A 156 20.91 -19.58 10.47
N LEU A 157 20.35 -18.97 9.44
CA LEU A 157 21.12 -18.45 8.31
C LEU A 157 21.86 -17.15 8.63
N LEU A 158 21.39 -16.40 9.64
CA LEU A 158 21.94 -15.09 9.95
C LEU A 158 23.37 -15.20 10.49
N THR A 159 24.21 -14.22 10.15
CA THR A 159 25.61 -14.16 10.62
C THR A 159 25.77 -14.06 12.12
N GLY A 160 24.71 -13.71 12.87
CA GLY A 160 24.81 -13.47 14.32
C GLY A 160 25.58 -12.20 14.67
N LEU A 161 25.73 -11.26 13.75
CA LEU A 161 26.40 -9.98 13.95
C LEU A 161 25.38 -8.84 14.13
N LEU A 162 25.72 -7.87 14.97
CA LEU A 162 25.00 -6.61 15.03
C LEU A 162 24.95 -5.94 13.64
N SER A 163 23.90 -5.16 13.38
CA SER A 163 23.85 -4.38 12.15
C SER A 163 24.97 -3.34 12.09
N PRO A 164 25.35 -2.84 10.90
CA PRO A 164 26.32 -1.76 10.76
C PRO A 164 26.02 -0.55 11.65
N LEU A 165 24.76 -0.21 11.83
CA LEU A 165 24.35 0.90 12.70
C LEU A 165 24.65 0.63 14.16
N LEU A 166 24.22 -0.51 14.70
CA LEU A 166 24.45 -0.83 16.10
C LEU A 166 25.94 -1.05 16.41
N THR A 167 26.67 -1.65 15.47
CA THR A 167 28.13 -1.75 15.53
C THR A 167 28.77 -0.36 15.60
N HIS A 168 28.33 0.56 14.75
CA HIS A 168 28.81 1.93 14.75
C HIS A 168 28.47 2.67 16.06
N CYS A 169 27.28 2.49 16.60
CA CYS A 169 26.91 3.07 17.89
C CYS A 169 27.83 2.57 19.01
N LYS A 170 28.17 1.28 19.01
CA LYS A 170 29.13 0.70 19.97
C LYS A 170 30.50 1.32 19.81
N MET A 171 31.01 1.51 18.59
CA MET A 171 32.26 2.21 18.30
C MET A 171 32.25 3.66 18.80
N LEU A 172 31.16 4.40 18.54
CA LEU A 172 31.04 5.79 19.03
C LEU A 172 31.09 5.86 20.54
N ARG A 173 30.40 4.96 21.26
CA ARG A 173 30.43 4.91 22.72
C ARG A 173 31.82 4.54 23.28
N GLN A 174 32.57 3.69 22.59
CA GLN A 174 33.95 3.39 22.94
C GLN A 174 34.89 4.60 22.73
N ASN A 175 34.72 5.33 21.63
CA ASN A 175 35.61 6.45 21.27
C ASN A 175 35.30 7.75 22.02
N PHE A 176 34.03 8.02 22.35
CA PHE A 176 33.58 9.30 22.88
C PHE A 176 32.94 9.20 24.26
N GLY A 177 32.86 8.00 24.82
CA GLY A 177 32.31 7.74 26.17
C GLY A 177 30.94 7.09 26.14
N ALA A 178 30.63 6.31 27.18
CA ALA A 178 29.39 5.53 27.25
C ALA A 178 28.13 6.40 27.34
N ASP A 179 28.23 7.61 27.90
CA ASP A 179 27.10 8.48 28.19
C ASP A 179 26.74 9.46 27.05
N ILE A 180 27.36 9.36 25.89
CA ILE A 180 26.97 10.17 24.74
C ILE A 180 25.55 9.85 24.28
N GLY A 181 24.87 10.84 23.67
CA GLY A 181 23.65 10.60 22.88
C GLY A 181 24.00 10.21 21.45
N ILE A 182 23.24 9.30 20.86
CA ILE A 182 23.44 8.90 19.46
C ILE A 182 22.10 8.99 18.69
N VAL A 183 22.11 9.79 17.62
CA VAL A 183 20.99 9.92 16.67
C VAL A 183 21.40 9.33 15.33
N PHE A 184 20.70 8.32 14.86
CA PHE A 184 20.87 7.85 13.48
C PHE A 184 20.03 8.69 12.53
N ILE A 185 20.59 9.03 11.37
CA ILE A 185 19.87 9.70 10.28
C ILE A 185 20.05 8.88 8.99
N GLY A 186 18.93 8.41 8.42
CA GLY A 186 19.01 7.56 7.22
C GLY A 186 17.66 7.27 6.55
N PRO A 187 17.64 6.40 5.51
CA PRO A 187 16.46 6.16 4.67
C PRO A 187 15.49 5.13 5.24
N CYS A 188 15.81 4.46 6.34
CA CYS A 188 15.18 3.21 6.74
C CYS A 188 14.23 3.39 7.93
N ILE A 189 12.98 2.92 7.77
CA ILE A 189 11.97 2.93 8.85
C ILE A 189 12.27 1.84 9.90
N ALA A 190 12.72 0.66 9.46
CA ALA A 190 12.98 -0.47 10.36
C ALA A 190 14.09 -0.18 11.38
N LYS A 191 14.97 0.79 11.13
CA LYS A 191 15.98 1.24 12.09
C LYS A 191 15.36 1.88 13.35
N LYS A 192 14.12 2.41 13.26
CA LYS A 192 13.37 2.88 14.44
C LYS A 192 13.01 1.72 15.39
N LEU A 193 12.87 0.50 14.85
CA LEU A 193 12.68 -0.69 15.69
C LEU A 193 13.98 -1.14 16.35
N GLU A 194 15.12 -1.10 15.62
CA GLU A 194 16.43 -1.39 16.23
C GLU A 194 16.73 -0.48 17.42
N ALA A 195 16.45 0.84 17.31
CA ALA A 195 16.60 1.74 18.46
C ALA A 195 15.71 1.35 19.64
N ALA A 196 14.48 0.92 19.38
CA ALA A 196 13.58 0.48 20.43
C ALA A 196 14.00 -0.86 21.08
N GLN A 197 14.74 -1.70 20.34
CA GLN A 197 15.26 -3.00 20.82
C GLN A 197 16.62 -2.88 21.52
N HIS A 198 17.40 -1.84 21.18
CA HIS A 198 18.75 -1.61 21.69
C HIS A 198 18.92 -0.17 22.23
N PRO A 199 18.10 0.22 23.22
CA PRO A 199 18.15 1.58 23.78
C PRO A 199 19.48 1.88 24.49
N GLU A 200 20.23 0.86 24.87
CA GLU A 200 21.57 0.98 25.44
C GLU A 200 22.62 1.42 24.42
N LEU A 201 22.38 1.20 23.14
CA LEU A 201 23.30 1.57 22.06
C LEU A 201 22.85 2.81 21.30
N LEU A 202 21.57 2.90 20.94
CA LEU A 202 21.02 3.91 20.02
C LEU A 202 19.81 4.60 20.63
N ASP A 203 19.89 5.92 20.78
CA ASP A 203 18.84 6.70 21.43
C ASP A 203 17.68 7.02 20.48
N VAL A 204 17.95 7.56 19.28
CA VAL A 204 16.91 8.05 18.36
C VAL A 204 17.24 7.73 16.90
N VAL A 205 16.20 7.48 16.10
CA VAL A 205 16.31 7.31 14.66
C VAL A 205 15.45 8.34 13.94
N LEU A 206 16.06 9.17 13.13
CA LEU A 206 15.41 10.10 12.20
C LEU A 206 15.54 9.60 10.76
N THR A 207 14.52 9.88 9.96
CA THR A 207 14.62 9.70 8.51
C THR A 207 15.23 10.94 7.85
N PHE A 208 15.69 10.83 6.61
CA PHE A 208 16.13 12.01 5.85
C PHE A 208 14.99 13.03 5.65
N GLU A 209 13.74 12.58 5.62
CA GLU A 209 12.58 13.47 5.58
C GLU A 209 12.44 14.25 6.88
N ASP A 210 12.64 13.59 8.04
CA ASP A 210 12.63 14.24 9.34
C ASP A 210 13.75 15.28 9.44
N LEU A 211 14.96 14.96 8.94
CA LEU A 211 16.07 15.90 8.90
C LEU A 211 15.78 17.13 8.03
N ARG A 212 15.26 16.94 6.80
CA ARG A 212 14.90 18.07 5.93
C ARG A 212 13.89 18.99 6.59
N ARG A 213 12.84 18.40 7.17
CA ARG A 213 11.82 19.16 7.90
C ARG A 213 12.44 19.94 9.08
N TRP A 214 13.39 19.35 9.79
CA TRP A 214 14.06 20.05 10.89
C TRP A 214 14.92 21.21 10.39
N LEU A 215 15.73 21.01 9.37
CA LEU A 215 16.54 22.06 8.74
C LEU A 215 15.67 23.23 8.23
N GLU A 216 14.52 22.93 7.61
CA GLU A 216 13.56 23.92 7.16
C GLU A 216 12.96 24.72 8.33
N GLN A 217 12.58 24.07 9.41
CA GLN A 217 12.06 24.72 10.62
C GLN A 217 13.06 25.68 11.26
N GLU A 218 14.35 25.31 11.27
CA GLU A 218 15.43 26.14 11.81
C GLU A 218 16.00 27.12 10.76
N LYS A 219 15.44 27.13 9.54
CA LYS A 219 15.89 27.99 8.41
C LYS A 219 17.36 27.78 8.05
N ILE A 220 17.85 26.57 8.16
CA ILE A 220 19.22 26.19 7.81
C ILE A 220 19.19 25.56 6.40
N ALA A 221 19.86 26.23 5.44
CA ALA A 221 20.07 25.72 4.08
C ALA A 221 21.51 25.22 3.97
N PRO A 222 21.78 23.90 3.97
CA PRO A 222 23.14 23.37 3.96
C PRO A 222 23.97 23.86 2.77
N GLU A 223 23.35 23.98 1.59
CA GLU A 223 23.97 24.45 0.35
C GLU A 223 24.51 25.89 0.43
N SER A 224 23.95 26.70 1.32
CA SER A 224 24.38 28.09 1.52
C SER A 224 25.52 28.26 2.53
N LEU A 225 25.87 27.19 3.26
CA LEU A 225 26.91 27.23 4.27
C LEU A 225 28.30 27.11 3.64
N PRO A 226 29.33 27.77 4.24
CA PRO A 226 30.71 27.55 3.84
C PRO A 226 31.12 26.10 4.12
N ALA A 227 31.96 25.53 3.26
CA ALA A 227 32.59 24.24 3.51
C ALA A 227 33.85 24.46 4.37
N ALA A 228 33.68 24.56 5.68
CA ALA A 228 34.78 24.79 6.59
C ALA A 228 35.64 23.54 6.82
N ALA A 229 36.95 23.73 7.03
CA ALA A 229 37.88 22.60 7.18
C ALA A 229 37.68 21.82 8.48
N GLU A 230 37.14 22.44 9.50
CA GLU A 230 36.78 21.85 10.79
C GLU A 230 35.50 21.01 10.73
N ASP A 231 34.70 21.17 9.67
CA ASP A 231 33.46 20.41 9.45
C ASP A 231 33.78 19.11 8.73
N ARG A 232 34.37 18.19 9.47
CA ARG A 232 34.76 16.85 9.02
C ARG A 232 34.08 15.75 9.81
N PHE A 233 34.01 14.56 9.24
CA PHE A 233 33.54 13.39 9.96
C PHE A 233 34.47 13.01 11.12
N VAL A 234 33.90 12.48 12.20
CA VAL A 234 34.62 12.04 13.37
C VAL A 234 34.34 10.54 13.63
N PRO A 235 35.31 9.74 14.09
CA PRO A 235 36.70 10.12 14.29
C PRO A 235 37.42 10.43 12.96
N GLU A 236 36.97 9.84 11.86
CA GLU A 236 37.53 9.97 10.52
C GLU A 236 36.49 9.65 9.44
N LYS A 237 36.85 9.88 8.18
CA LYS A 237 36.03 9.53 7.02
C LYS A 237 36.07 8.02 6.77
N SER A 238 34.94 7.41 6.41
CA SER A 238 34.85 6.01 6.03
C SER A 238 35.55 5.69 4.69
N ALA A 239 35.81 4.42 4.49
CA ALA A 239 36.30 3.83 3.24
C ALA A 239 35.18 3.07 2.51
N GLU A 240 35.43 1.82 2.10
CA GLU A 240 34.53 0.95 1.30
C GLU A 240 33.16 0.69 1.97
N GLY A 241 33.03 0.87 3.28
CA GLY A 241 31.73 0.83 3.95
C GLY A 241 30.72 1.83 3.41
N ALA A 242 31.17 2.89 2.74
CA ALA A 242 30.31 3.83 2.03
C ALA A 242 29.49 3.19 0.90
N TRP A 243 29.87 2.02 0.39
CA TRP A 243 29.14 1.30 -0.67
C TRP A 243 27.95 0.49 -0.19
N TYR A 244 27.81 0.24 1.10
CA TYR A 244 26.71 -0.55 1.68
C TYR A 244 25.29 -0.15 1.27
N PRO A 245 24.98 1.11 0.91
CA PRO A 245 23.63 1.49 0.50
C PRO A 245 23.16 0.92 -0.83
N VAL A 246 24.06 0.36 -1.64
CA VAL A 246 23.71 -0.28 -2.92
C VAL A 246 23.81 -1.80 -2.81
N ASP A 247 23.02 -2.52 -3.61
CA ASP A 247 23.10 -3.97 -3.66
C ASP A 247 24.46 -4.44 -4.19
N GLY A 248 25.03 -5.45 -3.54
CA GLY A 248 26.41 -5.90 -3.77
C GLY A 248 27.49 -5.02 -3.12
N GLY A 249 27.10 -3.96 -2.41
CA GLY A 249 28.05 -3.02 -1.79
C GLY A 249 28.84 -3.62 -0.62
N MET A 250 28.21 -4.45 0.20
CA MET A 250 28.89 -5.21 1.24
C MET A 250 29.90 -6.20 0.63
N ILE A 251 29.46 -6.94 -0.39
CA ILE A 251 30.31 -7.90 -1.12
C ILE A 251 31.52 -7.18 -1.75
N ALA A 252 31.31 -6.02 -2.38
CA ALA A 252 32.38 -5.23 -2.93
C ALA A 252 33.41 -4.83 -1.86
N GLY A 253 32.95 -4.43 -0.67
CA GLY A 253 33.79 -4.16 0.49
C GLY A 253 34.58 -5.40 0.95
N MET A 254 33.93 -6.54 1.08
CA MET A 254 34.57 -7.82 1.45
C MET A 254 35.68 -8.20 0.47
N LYS A 255 35.41 -8.10 -0.86
CA LYS A 255 36.39 -8.41 -1.92
C LYS A 255 37.58 -7.44 -1.94
N SER A 256 37.37 -6.18 -1.63
CA SER A 256 38.46 -5.20 -1.59
C SER A 256 39.49 -5.49 -0.48
N THR A 257 39.14 -6.38 0.48
CA THR A 257 39.91 -6.62 1.70
C THR A 257 40.43 -8.03 1.86
N CYS A 258 39.82 -8.98 1.16
CA CYS A 258 40.18 -10.39 1.25
C CYS A 258 40.07 -11.07 -0.14
N PRO A 259 40.98 -12.02 -0.46
CA PRO A 259 40.78 -12.89 -1.59
C PRO A 259 39.67 -13.88 -1.29
N VAL A 260 38.44 -13.48 -1.59
CA VAL A 260 37.25 -14.34 -1.48
C VAL A 260 36.86 -14.80 -2.88
N ASN A 261 36.56 -16.09 -3.02
CA ASN A 261 36.11 -16.64 -4.30
C ASN A 261 34.73 -16.04 -4.68
N ASP A 262 34.59 -15.54 -5.90
CA ASP A 262 33.35 -14.92 -6.39
C ASP A 262 32.14 -15.85 -6.36
N SER A 263 32.35 -17.16 -6.53
CA SER A 263 31.28 -18.16 -6.48
C SER A 263 30.62 -18.32 -5.10
N THR A 264 31.23 -17.78 -4.05
CA THR A 264 30.74 -17.90 -2.66
C THR A 264 29.95 -16.67 -2.18
N LEU A 265 29.84 -15.62 -2.99
CA LEU A 265 29.22 -14.35 -2.60
C LEU A 265 28.07 -14.00 -3.56
N MET A 266 26.86 -13.88 -3.02
CA MET A 266 25.66 -13.55 -3.80
C MET A 266 24.88 -12.41 -3.16
N ALA A 267 24.40 -11.46 -3.97
CA ALA A 267 23.59 -10.33 -3.52
C ALA A 267 22.18 -10.41 -4.09
N PHE A 268 21.18 -10.19 -3.22
CA PHE A 268 19.78 -10.10 -3.62
C PHE A 268 19.13 -8.88 -2.96
N SER A 269 18.37 -8.12 -3.73
CA SER A 269 17.65 -6.95 -3.25
C SER A 269 16.16 -7.02 -3.61
N GLY A 270 15.31 -6.58 -2.67
CA GLY A 270 13.86 -6.71 -2.73
C GLY A 270 13.34 -8.00 -2.09
N ILE A 271 12.29 -7.89 -1.25
CA ILE A 271 11.73 -9.04 -0.53
C ILE A 271 11.22 -10.13 -1.49
N GLY A 272 10.68 -9.75 -2.65
CA GLY A 272 10.23 -10.71 -3.65
C GLY A 272 11.38 -11.56 -4.23
N ALA A 273 12.51 -10.93 -4.55
CA ALA A 273 13.72 -11.61 -5.03
C ALA A 273 14.32 -12.49 -3.92
N ILE A 274 14.38 -11.98 -2.68
CA ILE A 274 14.90 -12.72 -1.53
C ILE A 274 14.07 -13.97 -1.26
N LYS A 275 12.73 -13.90 -1.33
CA LYS A 275 11.85 -15.06 -1.17
C LYS A 275 12.24 -16.16 -2.17
N LYS A 276 12.32 -15.78 -3.46
CA LYS A 276 12.68 -16.73 -4.53
C LYS A 276 14.10 -17.29 -4.38
N ALA A 277 15.06 -16.46 -3.98
CA ALA A 277 16.45 -16.86 -3.80
C ALA A 277 16.63 -17.85 -2.62
N LEU A 278 15.75 -17.77 -1.62
CA LEU A 278 15.80 -18.66 -0.46
C LEU A 278 14.94 -19.93 -0.62
N ASP A 279 14.20 -20.08 -1.71
CA ASP A 279 13.41 -21.29 -1.94
C ASP A 279 14.34 -22.47 -2.17
N GLY A 280 14.16 -23.55 -1.37
CA GLY A 280 15.02 -24.74 -1.37
C GLY A 280 16.38 -24.58 -0.68
N ILE A 281 16.65 -23.45 -0.01
CA ILE A 281 17.93 -23.20 0.66
C ILE A 281 18.22 -24.21 1.78
N GLU A 282 17.18 -24.78 2.39
CA GLU A 282 17.27 -25.77 3.47
C GLU A 282 17.84 -27.11 2.99
N GLU A 283 17.69 -27.42 1.70
CA GLU A 283 18.18 -28.64 1.06
C GLU A 283 19.61 -28.48 0.55
N MET A 284 20.10 -27.23 0.51
CA MET A 284 21.41 -26.92 -0.03
C MET A 284 22.52 -27.34 0.95
N LYS A 285 23.47 -28.13 0.46
CA LYS A 285 24.71 -28.49 1.14
C LYS A 285 25.87 -27.94 0.35
N PRO A 286 26.31 -26.69 0.62
CA PRO A 286 27.38 -26.09 -0.17
C PRO A 286 28.73 -26.77 0.14
N ASP A 287 29.51 -27.02 -0.91
CA ASP A 287 30.89 -27.54 -0.77
C ASP A 287 31.82 -26.46 -0.19
N HIS A 288 31.44 -25.19 -0.33
CA HIS A 288 32.15 -24.02 0.17
C HIS A 288 31.19 -23.09 0.92
N GLY A 289 31.70 -22.29 1.85
CA GLY A 289 30.93 -21.30 2.56
C GLY A 289 30.24 -20.33 1.58
N LEU A 290 28.93 -20.15 1.71
CA LEU A 290 28.14 -19.26 0.89
C LEU A 290 27.68 -18.05 1.73
N PHE A 291 27.95 -16.86 1.23
CA PHE A 291 27.49 -15.62 1.85
C PHE A 291 26.42 -14.94 1.01
N LEU A 292 25.29 -14.60 1.64
CA LEU A 292 24.16 -13.93 1.02
C LEU A 292 24.06 -12.49 1.56
N GLU A 293 24.34 -11.51 0.70
CA GLU A 293 23.99 -10.12 0.99
C GLU A 293 22.52 -9.91 0.64
N LEU A 294 21.69 -9.64 1.66
CA LEU A 294 20.25 -9.52 1.51
C LEU A 294 19.77 -8.12 1.91
N LEU A 295 19.21 -7.36 0.97
CA LEU A 295 18.66 -6.03 1.20
C LEU A 295 17.17 -5.97 0.86
N ALA A 296 16.32 -5.55 1.79
CA ALA A 296 14.87 -5.53 1.59
C ALA A 296 14.39 -4.53 0.54
N CYS A 297 15.11 -3.43 0.34
CA CYS A 297 14.80 -2.42 -0.68
C CYS A 297 15.43 -2.80 -2.02
N GLU A 298 14.67 -2.76 -3.11
CA GLU A 298 15.17 -3.04 -4.46
C GLU A 298 16.26 -2.03 -4.87
N GLY A 299 17.40 -2.55 -5.30
CA GLY A 299 18.58 -1.74 -5.64
C GLY A 299 19.35 -1.19 -4.43
N GLY A 300 18.97 -1.58 -3.21
CA GLY A 300 19.65 -1.19 -1.96
C GLY A 300 18.96 -0.07 -1.19
N CYS A 301 19.60 0.37 -0.09
CA CYS A 301 19.09 1.38 0.83
C CYS A 301 18.92 2.77 0.19
N VAL A 302 19.58 3.05 -0.93
CA VAL A 302 19.39 4.28 -1.73
C VAL A 302 17.96 4.43 -2.24
N ASN A 303 17.19 3.35 -2.26
CA ASN A 303 15.77 3.30 -2.59
C ASN A 303 14.90 2.98 -1.37
N GLY A 304 15.36 3.28 -0.18
CA GLY A 304 14.62 3.08 1.06
C GLY A 304 13.28 3.82 1.11
N PRO A 305 12.39 3.46 2.04
CA PRO A 305 11.01 3.96 2.06
C PRO A 305 10.89 5.46 2.38
N LYS A 306 11.95 6.11 2.83
CA LYS A 306 11.97 7.54 3.20
C LYS A 306 13.04 8.34 2.45
N VAL A 307 13.27 7.96 1.18
CA VAL A 307 14.09 8.75 0.24
C VAL A 307 13.22 9.69 -0.61
N ARG A 308 13.80 10.81 -1.04
CA ARG A 308 13.07 11.86 -1.78
C ARG A 308 12.58 11.41 -3.15
N ARG A 309 13.38 10.62 -3.88
CA ARG A 309 13.07 10.08 -5.21
C ARG A 309 13.44 8.61 -5.26
N ARG A 310 12.59 7.77 -5.85
CA ARG A 310 12.85 6.34 -6.03
C ARG A 310 13.27 5.97 -7.43
N ASP A 311 12.91 6.78 -8.39
CA ASP A 311 13.45 6.77 -9.74
C ASP A 311 14.93 7.16 -9.74
N ALA A 312 15.61 6.92 -10.83
CA ALA A 312 17.05 7.23 -11.01
C ALA A 312 18.00 6.38 -10.15
N THR A 313 17.70 5.08 -9.96
CA THR A 313 18.57 4.13 -9.23
C THR A 313 20.01 4.13 -9.74
N VAL A 314 20.22 4.18 -11.07
CA VAL A 314 21.55 4.24 -11.69
C VAL A 314 22.33 5.47 -11.23
N MET A 315 21.68 6.65 -11.23
CA MET A 315 22.32 7.89 -10.78
C MET A 315 22.70 7.81 -9.29
N LYS A 316 21.84 7.30 -8.46
CA LYS A 316 22.07 7.14 -7.02
C LYS A 316 23.23 6.18 -6.76
N ARG A 317 23.26 5.02 -7.43
CA ARG A 317 24.38 4.07 -7.35
C ARG A 317 25.67 4.74 -7.77
N HIS A 318 25.66 5.48 -8.87
CA HIS A 318 26.84 6.21 -9.34
C HIS A 318 27.35 7.22 -8.31
N LEU A 319 26.46 7.99 -7.67
CA LEU A 319 26.83 8.93 -6.60
C LEU A 319 27.47 8.21 -5.41
N VAL A 320 26.91 7.10 -4.97
CA VAL A 320 27.45 6.30 -3.86
C VAL A 320 28.82 5.72 -4.22
N LEU A 321 28.95 5.11 -5.40
CA LEU A 321 30.21 4.50 -5.83
C LEU A 321 31.34 5.55 -5.98
N ARG A 322 31.00 6.78 -6.33
CA ARG A 322 31.96 7.89 -6.43
C ARG A 322 32.23 8.60 -5.10
N SER A 323 31.44 8.38 -4.07
CA SER A 323 31.61 9.04 -2.76
C SER A 323 32.88 8.58 -2.03
N PHE A 324 33.38 7.43 -2.40
CA PHE A 324 34.63 6.86 -1.91
C PHE A 324 35.64 6.72 -3.06
N ALA A 325 36.83 7.32 -2.91
CA ALA A 325 37.96 7.13 -3.83
C ALA A 325 38.87 6.04 -3.25
N PRO A 326 39.20 4.96 -4.01
CA PRO A 326 40.19 3.98 -3.58
C PRO A 326 41.55 4.67 -3.36
N GLY A 327 42.14 4.53 -2.18
CA GLY A 327 43.45 5.12 -1.89
C GLY A 327 43.56 5.93 -0.57
N GLY A 328 42.44 6.12 0.16
CA GLY A 328 42.48 6.58 1.55
C GLY A 328 43.15 5.50 2.43
N ALA A 329 43.77 5.94 3.56
CA ALA A 329 44.38 5.02 4.53
C ALA A 329 43.41 3.91 4.87
N ALA A 330 43.84 2.65 4.74
CA ALA A 330 43.02 1.51 5.08
C ALA A 330 42.64 1.60 6.54
N PHE A 331 41.35 1.74 6.82
CA PHE A 331 40.83 1.63 8.20
C PHE A 331 41.27 0.29 8.78
N PRO A 332 41.72 0.23 10.07
CA PRO A 332 42.11 -1.04 10.67
C PRO A 332 40.97 -2.04 10.56
N ARG A 333 41.17 -3.10 9.81
CA ARG A 333 40.14 -4.14 9.53
C ARG A 333 40.19 -5.29 10.51
N SER A 334 40.96 -5.14 11.57
CA SER A 334 40.90 -6.06 12.69
C SER A 334 39.54 -5.89 13.34
N PRO A 335 38.80 -6.97 13.57
CA PRO A 335 37.55 -6.92 14.32
C PRO A 335 37.83 -6.66 15.78
N ASP A 336 38.36 -5.49 16.11
CA ASP A 336 38.67 -5.06 17.50
C ASP A 336 37.38 -4.95 18.34
N LEU A 337 36.25 -5.04 17.68
CA LEU A 337 34.93 -4.94 18.28
C LEU A 337 34.14 -6.23 18.03
N GLU A 338 34.12 -7.12 19.01
CA GLU A 338 33.18 -8.24 18.94
C GLU A 338 31.74 -7.74 18.99
N THR A 339 30.94 -8.11 17.97
CA THR A 339 29.53 -7.72 17.85
C THR A 339 28.61 -8.94 17.72
N PRO A 340 28.79 -10.01 18.56
CA PRO A 340 27.87 -11.12 18.53
C PRO A 340 26.49 -10.64 19.00
N THR A 341 25.44 -11.11 18.33
CA THR A 341 24.06 -10.95 18.75
C THR A 341 23.31 -12.25 18.54
N ASP A 342 22.39 -12.53 19.42
CA ASP A 342 21.53 -13.71 19.29
C ASP A 342 20.23 -13.30 18.62
N PHE A 343 20.00 -13.82 17.43
CA PHE A 343 18.72 -13.69 16.75
C PHE A 343 17.79 -14.81 17.22
N ARG A 344 17.07 -14.56 18.30
CA ARG A 344 16.07 -15.51 18.80
C ARG A 344 15.10 -15.88 17.70
N VAL A 345 14.88 -17.19 17.55
CA VAL A 345 13.85 -17.69 16.64
C VAL A 345 12.49 -17.32 17.21
N ALA A 346 11.77 -16.48 16.52
CA ALA A 346 10.38 -16.16 16.83
C ALA A 346 9.49 -16.54 15.62
N PRO A 347 9.43 -17.83 15.24
CA PRO A 347 8.62 -18.23 14.12
C PRO A 347 7.16 -17.95 14.45
N LEU A 348 6.48 -17.33 13.51
CA LEU A 348 5.04 -17.17 13.61
C LEU A 348 4.39 -18.54 13.64
N ALA A 349 3.49 -18.75 14.58
CA ALA A 349 2.66 -19.94 14.58
C ALA A 349 1.85 -19.96 13.27
N VAL A 350 2.19 -20.88 12.37
CA VAL A 350 1.44 -21.09 11.14
C VAL A 350 0.14 -21.78 11.52
N VAL A 351 -0.92 -21.01 11.64
CA VAL A 351 -2.26 -21.56 11.85
C VAL A 351 -2.69 -22.24 10.54
N ARG A 352 -2.75 -23.55 10.56
CA ARG A 352 -3.27 -24.35 9.43
C ARG A 352 -4.76 -24.59 9.64
N TYR A 353 -5.56 -24.16 8.70
CA TYR A 353 -7.00 -24.43 8.69
C TYR A 353 -7.29 -25.65 7.83
N PRO A 354 -8.23 -26.52 8.24
CA PRO A 354 -8.72 -27.62 7.40
C PRO A 354 -9.29 -27.10 6.07
N ASP A 355 -9.15 -27.90 5.02
CA ASP A 355 -9.63 -27.53 3.68
C ASP A 355 -11.15 -27.24 3.66
N SER A 356 -11.93 -27.96 4.46
CA SER A 356 -13.36 -27.75 4.63
C SER A 356 -13.71 -26.34 5.13
N GLN A 357 -12.95 -25.82 6.10
CA GLN A 357 -13.17 -24.45 6.62
C GLN A 357 -12.79 -23.39 5.58
N ILE A 358 -11.72 -23.62 4.83
CA ILE A 358 -11.30 -22.70 3.76
C ILE A 358 -12.36 -22.65 2.66
N ARG A 359 -12.89 -23.79 2.25
CA ARG A 359 -13.98 -23.87 1.26
C ARG A 359 -15.26 -23.21 1.75
N GLU A 360 -15.60 -23.35 3.04
CA GLU A 360 -16.74 -22.69 3.63
C GLU A 360 -16.58 -21.15 3.60
N ALA A 361 -15.40 -20.66 3.97
CA ALA A 361 -15.10 -19.22 3.88
C ALA A 361 -15.20 -18.70 2.45
N LEU A 362 -14.76 -19.48 1.46
CA LEU A 362 -14.86 -19.13 0.04
C LEU A 362 -16.30 -19.17 -0.48
N ARG A 363 -17.12 -20.13 -0.06
CA ARG A 363 -18.57 -20.16 -0.38
C ARG A 363 -19.28 -18.90 0.10
N ASN A 364 -18.90 -18.38 1.27
CA ASN A 364 -19.47 -17.14 1.84
C ASN A 364 -19.15 -15.87 1.02
N VAL A 365 -18.27 -15.98 0.03
CA VAL A 365 -17.95 -14.91 -0.94
C VAL A 365 -18.28 -15.35 -2.38
N GLY A 366 -19.24 -16.27 -2.53
CA GLY A 366 -19.80 -16.67 -3.82
C GLY A 366 -18.89 -17.59 -4.66
N LYS A 367 -17.91 -18.27 -4.05
CA LYS A 367 -17.05 -19.24 -4.71
C LYS A 367 -17.51 -20.65 -4.33
N LEU A 368 -18.39 -21.20 -5.15
CA LEU A 368 -19.07 -22.46 -4.87
C LEU A 368 -18.24 -23.67 -5.33
N SER A 369 -17.46 -23.49 -6.40
CA SER A 369 -16.59 -24.50 -7.00
C SER A 369 -15.15 -23.98 -7.17
N PRO A 370 -14.16 -24.85 -7.42
CA PRO A 370 -12.81 -24.46 -7.75
C PRO A 370 -12.72 -23.55 -8.99
N ASP A 371 -13.63 -23.70 -9.95
CA ASP A 371 -13.68 -22.88 -11.18
C ASP A 371 -14.02 -21.40 -10.90
N ASP A 372 -14.67 -21.13 -9.76
CA ASP A 372 -14.95 -19.77 -9.31
C ASP A 372 -13.71 -19.09 -8.69
N GLU A 373 -12.64 -19.84 -8.44
CA GLU A 373 -11.42 -19.37 -7.81
C GLU A 373 -10.47 -18.73 -8.84
N LEU A 374 -10.80 -17.53 -9.30
CA LEU A 374 -10.06 -16.83 -10.36
C LEU A 374 -8.62 -16.45 -10.00
N ASN A 375 -8.24 -16.48 -8.73
CA ASN A 375 -6.92 -16.09 -8.24
C ASN A 375 -6.43 -14.74 -8.78
N CYS A 376 -7.37 -13.78 -8.95
CA CYS A 376 -7.14 -12.51 -9.65
C CYS A 376 -6.29 -11.49 -8.85
N GLY A 377 -6.00 -11.74 -7.59
CA GLY A 377 -5.21 -10.85 -6.71
C GLY A 377 -5.91 -9.54 -6.31
N GLY A 378 -7.11 -9.24 -6.80
CA GLY A 378 -7.82 -7.98 -6.54
C GLY A 378 -8.06 -7.67 -5.07
N CYS A 379 -8.30 -8.70 -4.25
CA CYS A 379 -8.45 -8.58 -2.79
C CYS A 379 -7.12 -8.34 -2.05
N GLY A 380 -5.98 -8.43 -2.76
CA GLY A 380 -4.64 -8.27 -2.18
C GLY A 380 -3.97 -9.57 -1.74
N TYR A 381 -4.61 -10.72 -1.94
CA TYR A 381 -4.05 -12.04 -1.71
C TYR A 381 -3.74 -12.72 -3.04
N ASP A 382 -2.69 -13.53 -3.09
CA ASP A 382 -2.19 -14.10 -4.34
C ASP A 382 -3.13 -15.19 -4.88
N THR A 383 -3.78 -15.95 -3.98
CA THR A 383 -4.78 -16.95 -4.32
C THR A 383 -6.10 -16.73 -3.58
N CYS A 384 -7.20 -17.25 -4.12
CA CYS A 384 -8.49 -17.26 -3.42
C CYS A 384 -8.41 -18.07 -2.13
N ARG A 385 -7.59 -19.12 -2.09
CA ARG A 385 -7.33 -19.90 -0.90
C ARG A 385 -6.68 -19.08 0.21
N ASP A 386 -5.66 -18.27 -0.10
CA ASP A 386 -5.02 -17.38 0.87
C ASP A 386 -5.98 -16.33 1.40
N PHE A 387 -6.87 -15.84 0.54
CA PHE A 387 -7.95 -14.94 0.95
C PHE A 387 -8.93 -15.65 1.91
N GLY A 388 -9.31 -16.89 1.63
CA GLY A 388 -10.14 -17.71 2.52
C GLY A 388 -9.51 -17.90 3.90
N ILE A 389 -8.21 -18.20 3.95
CA ILE A 389 -7.41 -18.26 5.20
C ILE A 389 -7.44 -16.92 5.94
N ALA A 390 -7.29 -15.83 5.21
CA ALA A 390 -7.31 -14.49 5.80
C ALA A 390 -8.69 -14.10 6.35
N LEU A 391 -9.79 -14.54 5.71
CA LEU A 391 -11.15 -14.37 6.22
C LEU A 391 -11.35 -15.11 7.56
N ILE A 392 -10.93 -16.39 7.63
CA ILE A 392 -11.03 -17.19 8.86
C ILE A 392 -10.19 -16.54 9.98
N GLY A 393 -8.96 -16.10 9.64
CA GLY A 393 -8.05 -15.43 10.56
C GLY A 393 -8.43 -13.98 10.89
N GLN A 394 -9.61 -13.52 10.47
CA GLN A 394 -10.11 -12.15 10.71
C GLN A 394 -9.13 -11.04 10.25
N LYS A 395 -8.33 -11.32 9.22
CA LYS A 395 -7.41 -10.34 8.60
C LYS A 395 -8.00 -9.68 7.36
N ALA A 396 -9.07 -10.23 6.83
CA ALA A 396 -9.75 -9.75 5.63
C ALA A 396 -11.26 -9.68 5.82
N GLU A 397 -11.93 -8.83 5.05
CA GLU A 397 -13.38 -8.72 4.97
C GLU A 397 -13.90 -9.24 3.62
N ARG A 398 -15.15 -9.72 3.60
CA ARG A 398 -15.80 -10.23 2.39
C ARG A 398 -15.82 -9.21 1.25
N ALA A 399 -16.00 -7.93 1.61
CA ALA A 399 -16.02 -6.79 0.70
C ALA A 399 -14.73 -6.60 -0.10
N MET A 400 -13.60 -7.17 0.33
CA MET A 400 -12.34 -7.12 -0.41
C MET A 400 -12.37 -7.94 -1.71
N CYS A 401 -13.27 -8.93 -1.83
CA CYS A 401 -13.39 -9.73 -3.04
C CYS A 401 -14.16 -8.97 -4.13
N VAL A 402 -13.47 -8.57 -5.20
CA VAL A 402 -14.04 -7.79 -6.31
C VAL A 402 -15.22 -8.52 -6.96
N THR A 403 -15.08 -9.84 -7.23
CA THR A 403 -16.16 -10.62 -7.84
C THR A 403 -17.39 -10.72 -6.93
N TYR A 404 -17.18 -10.88 -5.62
CA TYR A 404 -18.26 -10.89 -4.64
C TYR A 404 -18.98 -9.54 -4.58
N MET A 405 -18.23 -8.44 -4.54
CA MET A 405 -18.82 -7.10 -4.51
C MET A 405 -19.62 -6.78 -5.77
N ARG A 406 -19.09 -7.17 -6.94
CA ARG A 406 -19.80 -7.04 -8.21
C ARG A 406 -21.11 -7.83 -8.20
N GLN A 407 -21.07 -9.10 -7.77
CA GLN A 407 -22.28 -9.93 -7.66
C GLN A 407 -23.28 -9.38 -6.63
N LEU A 408 -22.80 -8.88 -5.50
CA LEU A 408 -23.63 -8.31 -4.46
C LEU A 408 -24.33 -7.03 -4.96
N ALA A 409 -23.60 -6.16 -5.68
CA ALA A 409 -24.17 -4.96 -6.29
C ALA A 409 -25.25 -5.33 -7.31
N PHE A 410 -24.96 -6.30 -8.17
CA PHE A 410 -25.91 -6.79 -9.18
C PHE A 410 -27.18 -7.38 -8.53
N LYS A 411 -27.01 -8.25 -7.52
CA LYS A 411 -28.13 -8.82 -6.78
C LYS A 411 -28.97 -7.77 -6.06
N LYS A 412 -28.34 -6.75 -5.50
CA LYS A 412 -29.05 -5.64 -4.84
C LYS A 412 -29.83 -4.82 -5.87
N ALA A 413 -29.23 -4.47 -7.00
CA ALA A 413 -29.89 -3.74 -8.08
C ALA A 413 -31.12 -4.50 -8.60
N ASN A 414 -30.93 -5.77 -8.95
CA ASN A 414 -32.01 -6.64 -9.42
C ASN A 414 -33.13 -6.81 -8.39
N ALA A 415 -32.79 -7.03 -7.11
CA ALA A 415 -33.79 -7.19 -6.06
C ALA A 415 -34.65 -5.93 -5.89
N LEU A 416 -34.08 -4.74 -6.14
CA LEU A 416 -34.78 -3.48 -6.06
C LEU A 416 -35.71 -3.30 -7.27
N ILE A 417 -35.20 -3.53 -8.50
CA ILE A 417 -36.00 -3.48 -9.72
C ILE A 417 -37.19 -4.44 -9.62
N GLN A 418 -36.95 -5.67 -9.18
CA GLN A 418 -38.01 -6.68 -9.01
C GLN A 418 -39.06 -6.37 -7.94
N LYS A 419 -38.70 -5.60 -6.90
CA LYS A 419 -39.62 -5.19 -5.82
C LYS A 419 -40.28 -3.82 -6.05
N MET A 420 -39.92 -3.11 -7.11
CA MET A 420 -40.58 -1.85 -7.45
C MET A 420 -42.04 -2.08 -7.83
N PRO A 421 -42.97 -1.28 -7.28
CA PRO A 421 -44.39 -1.38 -7.63
C PRO A 421 -44.69 -0.83 -9.03
N SER A 422 -43.82 0.01 -9.58
CA SER A 422 -43.92 0.53 -10.94
C SER A 422 -43.35 -0.47 -11.94
N ALA A 423 -43.89 -0.51 -13.15
CA ALA A 423 -43.33 -1.30 -14.23
C ALA A 423 -41.99 -0.72 -14.67
N VAL A 424 -40.94 -1.56 -14.65
CA VAL A 424 -39.59 -1.17 -15.05
C VAL A 424 -39.11 -2.05 -16.18
N VAL A 425 -38.50 -1.44 -17.22
CA VAL A 425 -37.87 -2.14 -18.33
C VAL A 425 -36.60 -1.41 -18.75
N ILE A 426 -35.56 -2.20 -19.09
CA ILE A 426 -34.30 -1.71 -19.65
C ILE A 426 -34.10 -2.38 -21.01
N VAL A 427 -33.72 -1.60 -22.01
CA VAL A 427 -33.50 -2.07 -23.36
C VAL A 427 -32.11 -1.67 -23.87
N ASN A 428 -31.59 -2.47 -24.82
CA ASN A 428 -30.32 -2.18 -25.49
C ASN A 428 -30.51 -1.27 -26.71
N GLU A 429 -29.43 -1.03 -27.43
CA GLU A 429 -29.35 -0.23 -28.66
C GLU A 429 -30.30 -0.70 -29.80
N ALA A 430 -30.60 -2.03 -29.82
CA ALA A 430 -31.52 -2.64 -30.75
C ALA A 430 -32.97 -2.65 -30.22
N LEU A 431 -33.27 -1.94 -29.13
CA LEU A 431 -34.55 -1.92 -28.43
C LEU A 431 -35.03 -3.31 -28.02
N ARG A 432 -34.11 -4.22 -27.69
CA ARG A 432 -34.43 -5.52 -27.12
C ARG A 432 -34.39 -5.42 -25.61
N VAL A 433 -35.32 -6.09 -24.94
CA VAL A 433 -35.45 -6.13 -23.49
C VAL A 433 -34.24 -6.85 -22.90
N ILE A 434 -33.50 -6.15 -21.98
CA ILE A 434 -32.40 -6.73 -21.24
C ILE A 434 -32.84 -7.08 -19.82
N GLU A 435 -33.59 -6.18 -19.18
CA GLU A 435 -34.02 -6.32 -17.81
C GLU A 435 -35.44 -5.79 -17.64
N TYR A 436 -36.20 -6.42 -16.78
CA TYR A 436 -37.59 -6.03 -16.49
C TYR A 436 -38.03 -6.55 -15.11
N ASN A 437 -39.11 -6.01 -14.57
CA ASN A 437 -39.69 -6.48 -13.35
C ASN A 437 -41.07 -7.13 -13.56
N ALA A 438 -41.56 -7.82 -12.52
CA ALA A 438 -42.86 -8.47 -12.56
C ALA A 438 -44.03 -7.50 -12.85
N ALA A 439 -43.92 -6.24 -12.39
CA ALA A 439 -44.93 -5.23 -12.65
C ALA A 439 -45.02 -4.88 -14.14
N PHE A 440 -43.90 -4.89 -14.87
CA PHE A 440 -43.88 -4.68 -16.32
C PHE A 440 -44.57 -5.83 -17.07
N VAL A 441 -44.28 -7.08 -16.74
CA VAL A 441 -44.93 -8.24 -17.33
C VAL A 441 -46.42 -8.24 -17.07
N ASN A 442 -46.83 -8.00 -15.84
CA ASN A 442 -48.25 -7.95 -15.46
C ASN A 442 -49.02 -6.84 -16.19
N LEU A 443 -48.35 -5.73 -16.54
CA LEU A 443 -48.98 -4.61 -17.21
C LEU A 443 -49.09 -4.81 -18.72
N PHE A 444 -48.07 -5.37 -19.39
CA PHE A 444 -47.97 -5.41 -20.83
C PHE A 444 -48.09 -6.80 -21.48
N ALA A 445 -47.86 -7.86 -20.71
CA ALA A 445 -47.90 -9.24 -21.20
C ALA A 445 -48.62 -10.21 -20.24
N PRO A 446 -49.84 -9.89 -19.74
CA PRO A 446 -50.53 -10.71 -18.76
C PRO A 446 -50.89 -12.11 -19.30
N GLU A 447 -51.12 -12.26 -20.61
CA GLU A 447 -51.48 -13.55 -21.23
C GLU A 447 -50.31 -14.55 -21.16
N LYS A 448 -49.07 -14.09 -21.11
CA LYS A 448 -47.86 -14.93 -21.01
C LYS A 448 -47.64 -15.50 -19.58
N THR A 449 -48.37 -15.00 -18.61
CA THR A 449 -48.31 -15.47 -17.21
C THR A 449 -49.40 -16.48 -16.88
N ALA A 450 -50.44 -16.67 -17.75
CA ALA A 450 -51.63 -17.46 -17.48
C ALA A 450 -51.47 -18.99 -17.76
N ASP A 451 -50.46 -19.40 -18.54
CA ASP A 451 -50.35 -20.78 -19.05
C ASP A 451 -49.67 -21.78 -18.12
N GLY A 452 -49.50 -21.48 -16.84
CA GLY A 452 -49.09 -22.43 -15.80
C GLY A 452 -47.67 -23.03 -15.89
N ASN A 453 -46.87 -22.68 -16.88
CA ASN A 453 -45.52 -23.20 -17.15
C ASN A 453 -44.37 -22.29 -16.71
N GLY A 454 -44.52 -21.65 -15.57
CA GLY A 454 -43.45 -20.77 -14.99
C GLY A 454 -43.40 -19.35 -15.61
N PRO A 455 -42.61 -18.45 -15.04
CA PRO A 455 -42.48 -17.08 -15.53
C PRO A 455 -41.85 -17.09 -16.94
N VAL A 456 -42.60 -16.67 -17.97
CA VAL A 456 -42.08 -16.53 -19.33
C VAL A 456 -41.09 -15.37 -19.37
N SER A 457 -39.84 -15.68 -19.72
CA SER A 457 -38.82 -14.65 -19.94
C SER A 457 -39.15 -13.85 -21.22
N ILE A 458 -39.21 -12.52 -21.09
CA ILE A 458 -39.30 -11.58 -22.22
C ILE A 458 -37.94 -10.99 -22.58
N GLU A 459 -36.87 -11.48 -21.97
CA GLU A 459 -35.50 -11.06 -22.26
C GLU A 459 -35.12 -11.37 -23.71
N GLY A 460 -34.49 -10.42 -24.38
CA GLY A 460 -34.13 -10.51 -25.81
C GLY A 460 -35.26 -10.24 -26.82
N ILE A 461 -36.51 -10.13 -26.37
CA ILE A 461 -37.66 -9.78 -27.24
C ILE A 461 -37.58 -8.29 -27.59
N ALA A 462 -38.03 -7.93 -28.81
CA ALA A 462 -38.11 -6.53 -29.21
C ALA A 462 -39.19 -5.80 -28.40
N LEU A 463 -38.88 -4.63 -27.87
CA LEU A 463 -39.80 -3.89 -26.99
C LEU A 463 -41.13 -3.59 -27.65
N ALA A 464 -41.14 -3.36 -28.97
CA ALA A 464 -42.34 -3.10 -29.76
C ALA A 464 -43.32 -4.29 -29.81
N GLU A 465 -42.85 -5.52 -29.58
CA GLU A 465 -43.70 -6.72 -29.50
C GLU A 465 -44.39 -6.86 -28.14
N VAL A 466 -43.89 -6.15 -27.12
CA VAL A 466 -44.37 -6.24 -25.76
C VAL A 466 -45.21 -5.02 -25.36
N MET A 467 -44.83 -3.81 -25.81
CA MET A 467 -45.51 -2.58 -25.44
C MET A 467 -45.65 -1.59 -26.63
N PRO A 468 -46.75 -0.82 -26.71
CA PRO A 468 -47.00 0.10 -27.85
C PRO A 468 -46.17 1.38 -27.83
N PHE A 469 -45.46 1.66 -26.72
CA PHE A 469 -44.72 2.93 -26.53
C PHE A 469 -43.22 2.83 -26.82
N ALA A 470 -42.77 1.83 -27.56
CA ALA A 470 -41.36 1.62 -27.90
C ALA A 470 -40.69 2.83 -28.61
N SER A 471 -41.49 3.67 -29.30
CA SER A 471 -40.99 4.88 -29.93
C SER A 471 -40.41 5.91 -28.96
N LEU A 472 -40.86 5.94 -27.69
CA LEU A 472 -40.30 6.82 -26.65
C LEU A 472 -38.87 6.45 -26.35
N PHE A 473 -38.62 5.14 -26.20
CA PHE A 473 -37.26 4.61 -25.94
C PHE A 473 -36.33 4.87 -27.13
N HIS A 474 -36.83 4.74 -28.35
CA HIS A 474 -36.06 5.05 -29.54
C HIS A 474 -35.66 6.54 -29.61
N ASN A 475 -36.57 7.44 -29.23
CA ASN A 475 -36.28 8.86 -29.20
C ASN A 475 -35.18 9.19 -28.17
N VAL A 476 -35.30 8.67 -26.95
CA VAL A 476 -34.27 8.83 -25.88
C VAL A 476 -32.94 8.24 -26.31
N LEU A 477 -32.95 7.04 -26.91
CA LEU A 477 -31.73 6.40 -27.41
C LEU A 477 -31.02 7.28 -28.46
N LYS A 478 -31.74 7.94 -29.36
CA LYS A 478 -31.17 8.78 -30.41
C LYS A 478 -30.77 10.17 -29.94
N SER A 479 -31.64 10.83 -29.17
CA SER A 479 -31.41 12.20 -28.72
C SER A 479 -30.44 12.26 -27.50
N GLY A 480 -30.46 11.22 -26.66
CA GLY A 480 -29.80 11.22 -25.34
C GLY A 480 -30.51 12.12 -24.32
N GLU A 481 -31.70 12.67 -24.68
CA GLU A 481 -32.50 13.49 -23.79
C GLU A 481 -33.59 12.67 -23.13
N ASP A 482 -33.67 12.76 -21.80
CA ASP A 482 -34.63 12.02 -21.00
C ASP A 482 -36.06 12.55 -21.23
N ILE A 483 -37.05 11.66 -21.30
CA ILE A 483 -38.45 11.99 -21.29
C ILE A 483 -38.95 11.82 -19.87
N LEU A 484 -39.17 12.93 -19.19
CA LEU A 484 -39.66 12.97 -17.82
C LEU A 484 -41.16 13.31 -17.83
N ASP A 485 -41.88 12.71 -16.87
CA ASP A 485 -43.25 13.10 -16.50
C ASP A 485 -44.27 13.11 -17.66
N ARG A 486 -44.29 12.05 -18.47
CA ARG A 486 -45.23 11.93 -19.58
C ARG A 486 -46.37 10.97 -19.27
N ASP A 487 -47.59 11.47 -19.29
CA ASP A 487 -48.78 10.63 -19.11
C ASP A 487 -49.17 9.93 -20.42
N LEU A 488 -49.36 8.63 -20.35
CA LEU A 488 -49.72 7.73 -21.44
C LEU A 488 -51.03 7.02 -21.11
N ARG A 489 -51.93 6.86 -22.10
CA ARG A 489 -53.13 6.03 -21.94
C ARG A 489 -52.88 4.65 -22.54
N PHE A 490 -53.09 3.65 -21.72
CA PHE A 490 -52.99 2.24 -22.11
C PHE A 490 -54.21 1.47 -21.59
N GLN A 491 -55.04 1.02 -22.52
CA GLN A 491 -56.34 0.42 -22.20
C GLN A 491 -57.17 1.32 -21.23
N ASN A 492 -57.48 0.82 -20.03
CA ASN A 492 -58.22 1.55 -18.99
C ASN A 492 -57.31 2.19 -17.90
N THR A 493 -56.01 2.22 -18.15
CA THR A 493 -55.03 2.75 -17.21
C THR A 493 -54.37 4.02 -17.72
N ILE A 494 -54.04 4.94 -16.78
CA ILE A 494 -53.21 6.10 -17.07
C ILE A 494 -51.83 5.78 -16.45
N LEU A 495 -50.83 5.72 -17.34
CA LEU A 495 -49.46 5.42 -16.96
C LEU A 495 -48.65 6.71 -16.96
N HIS A 496 -48.02 7.00 -15.86
CA HIS A 496 -47.02 8.05 -15.77
C HIS A 496 -45.67 7.44 -16.17
N ALA A 497 -45.11 7.88 -17.29
CA ALA A 497 -43.91 7.30 -17.88
C ALA A 497 -42.73 8.24 -17.77
N THR A 498 -41.61 7.68 -17.29
CA THR A 498 -40.29 8.29 -17.32
C THR A 498 -39.37 7.38 -18.09
N VAL A 499 -38.79 7.87 -19.19
CA VAL A 499 -37.82 7.15 -20.05
C VAL A 499 -36.53 7.93 -20.05
N PHE A 500 -35.44 7.29 -19.70
CA PHE A 500 -34.13 7.94 -19.48
C PHE A 500 -32.97 7.13 -20.06
N SER A 501 -31.91 7.82 -20.44
CA SER A 501 -30.68 7.22 -20.92
C SER A 501 -29.85 6.72 -19.73
N ILE A 502 -29.58 5.41 -19.67
CA ILE A 502 -28.65 4.82 -18.68
C ILE A 502 -27.23 4.93 -19.22
N GLU A 503 -27.06 4.62 -20.50
CA GLU A 503 -25.79 4.76 -21.21
C GLU A 503 -26.08 5.31 -22.59
N LYS A 504 -25.45 6.43 -22.97
CA LYS A 504 -25.74 7.18 -24.17
C LYS A 504 -25.62 6.31 -25.43
N ASN A 505 -26.68 6.29 -26.24
CA ASN A 505 -26.79 5.47 -27.45
C ASN A 505 -26.71 3.96 -27.28
N CYS A 506 -26.71 3.44 -26.04
CA CYS A 506 -26.46 2.04 -25.74
C CYS A 506 -27.60 1.42 -24.91
N LEU A 507 -27.97 2.07 -23.80
CA LEU A 507 -28.94 1.56 -22.85
C LEU A 507 -29.97 2.62 -22.46
N VAL A 508 -31.24 2.25 -22.48
CA VAL A 508 -32.37 3.12 -22.10
C VAL A 508 -33.25 2.40 -21.09
N GLY A 509 -33.54 3.06 -19.97
CA GLY A 509 -34.47 2.61 -18.95
C GLY A 509 -35.83 3.29 -19.05
N GLY A 510 -36.88 2.57 -18.68
CA GLY A 510 -38.23 3.13 -18.57
C GLY A 510 -38.89 2.71 -17.28
N ILE A 511 -39.54 3.67 -16.62
CA ILE A 511 -40.37 3.45 -15.43
C ILE A 511 -41.79 3.91 -15.79
N LEU A 512 -42.76 3.01 -15.65
CA LEU A 512 -44.15 3.28 -15.90
C LEU A 512 -44.97 3.01 -14.66
N GLN A 513 -45.60 4.04 -14.14
CA GLN A 513 -46.41 3.98 -12.92
C GLN A 513 -47.89 4.09 -13.28
N ASP A 514 -48.69 3.14 -12.80
CA ASP A 514 -50.15 3.26 -12.86
C ASP A 514 -50.63 4.31 -11.86
N ILE A 515 -51.09 5.43 -12.40
CA ILE A 515 -51.61 6.54 -11.60
C ILE A 515 -53.16 6.55 -11.58
N THR A 516 -53.79 5.53 -12.13
CA THR A 516 -55.26 5.41 -12.16
C THR A 516 -55.87 5.24 -10.79
N LYS A 517 -55.12 4.67 -9.83
CA LYS A 517 -55.54 4.54 -8.41
C LYS A 517 -54.93 5.66 -7.54
N PRO A 518 -55.75 6.44 -6.80
CA PRO A 518 -55.27 7.58 -6.00
C PRO A 518 -54.40 7.21 -4.80
N ALA A 519 -54.17 5.93 -4.55
CA ALA A 519 -53.54 5.44 -3.29
C ALA A 519 -52.00 5.35 -3.31
N VAL A 520 -51.36 5.53 -4.47
CA VAL A 520 -49.87 5.48 -4.52
C VAL A 520 -49.32 6.88 -4.27
N ARG A 521 -48.98 7.18 -3.01
CA ARG A 521 -48.42 8.49 -2.66
C ARG A 521 -47.09 8.68 -3.37
N LYS A 522 -47.06 9.62 -4.30
CA LYS A 522 -45.87 10.04 -5.08
C LYS A 522 -44.61 10.18 -4.21
N GLU A 523 -44.78 10.72 -2.99
CA GLU A 523 -43.70 10.93 -2.02
C GLU A 523 -43.07 9.64 -1.45
N GLN A 524 -43.83 8.54 -1.31
CA GLN A 524 -43.28 7.28 -0.77
C GLN A 524 -42.39 6.57 -1.77
N VAL A 525 -42.74 6.63 -3.05
CA VAL A 525 -41.92 6.04 -4.14
C VAL A 525 -40.64 6.83 -4.32
N ILE A 526 -40.71 8.16 -4.35
CA ILE A 526 -39.55 9.04 -4.46
C ILE A 526 -38.61 8.87 -3.26
N ARG A 527 -39.13 8.77 -2.04
CA ARG A 527 -38.30 8.56 -0.84
C ARG A 527 -37.56 7.21 -0.90
N LYS A 528 -38.27 6.12 -1.21
CA LYS A 528 -37.67 4.79 -1.34
C LYS A 528 -36.65 4.72 -2.49
N ALA A 529 -36.94 5.32 -3.63
CA ALA A 529 -35.98 5.39 -4.73
C ALA A 529 -34.71 6.16 -4.34
N ARG A 530 -34.83 7.30 -3.66
CA ARG A 530 -33.67 8.06 -3.14
C ARG A 530 -32.82 7.27 -2.15
N GLU A 531 -33.43 6.58 -1.19
CA GLU A 531 -32.70 5.74 -0.23
C GLU A 531 -31.91 4.63 -0.93
N VAL A 532 -32.51 4.04 -1.94
CA VAL A 532 -31.93 2.97 -2.75
C VAL A 532 -30.76 3.47 -3.60
N ILE A 533 -30.95 4.57 -4.29
CA ILE A 533 -29.93 5.19 -5.15
C ILE A 533 -28.73 5.64 -4.31
N GLN A 534 -28.95 6.31 -3.17
CA GLN A 534 -27.86 6.69 -2.26
C GLN A 534 -27.04 5.49 -1.76
N LYS A 535 -27.69 4.39 -1.40
CA LYS A 535 -26.99 3.16 -1.03
C LYS A 535 -26.19 2.56 -2.19
N GLN A 536 -26.70 2.69 -3.42
CA GLN A 536 -26.05 2.16 -4.62
C GLN A 536 -24.87 3.02 -5.08
N ILE A 537 -24.99 4.35 -4.98
CA ILE A 537 -23.88 5.29 -5.20
C ILE A 537 -22.72 4.94 -4.27
N ALA A 538 -22.97 4.77 -2.98
CA ALA A 538 -21.93 4.40 -2.02
C ALA A 538 -21.25 3.06 -2.39
N THR A 539 -22.01 2.08 -2.88
CA THR A 539 -21.47 0.78 -3.28
C THR A 539 -20.70 0.87 -4.60
N THR A 540 -21.18 1.64 -5.56
CA THR A 540 -20.52 1.83 -6.88
C THR A 540 -19.24 2.65 -6.74
N GLN A 541 -19.24 3.69 -5.89
CA GLN A 541 -18.04 4.44 -5.56
C GLN A 541 -16.96 3.54 -4.93
N GLN A 542 -17.36 2.60 -4.08
CA GLN A 542 -16.46 1.64 -3.48
C GLN A 542 -15.88 0.66 -4.52
N ILE A 543 -16.68 0.23 -5.49
CA ILE A 543 -16.25 -0.65 -6.59
C ILE A 543 -15.33 0.11 -7.57
N ALA A 544 -15.68 1.33 -7.97
CA ALA A 544 -14.90 2.17 -8.87
C ALA A 544 -13.54 2.53 -8.27
N TYR A 545 -13.51 2.80 -6.96
CA TYR A 545 -12.29 3.04 -6.21
C TYR A 545 -11.36 1.82 -6.17
N LEU A 546 -11.95 0.61 -6.06
CA LEU A 546 -11.22 -0.66 -6.05
C LEU A 546 -10.65 -1.03 -7.43
N LEU A 547 -11.31 -0.64 -8.51
CA LEU A 547 -10.93 -0.96 -9.89
C LEU A 547 -9.96 0.07 -10.51
N GLY A 548 -9.78 1.24 -9.88
CA GLY A 548 -8.80 2.24 -10.30
C GLY A 548 -9.13 2.98 -11.61
N GLU A 549 -10.36 2.87 -12.11
CA GLU A 549 -10.78 3.57 -13.34
C GLU A 549 -12.11 4.32 -13.16
N ASN A 550 -12.09 5.61 -13.52
CA ASN A 550 -13.22 6.50 -13.80
C ASN A 550 -14.36 6.62 -12.77
N ALA A 551 -14.02 7.02 -11.54
CA ALA A 551 -15.02 7.45 -10.56
C ALA A 551 -15.86 8.66 -11.01
N ALA A 552 -15.29 9.53 -11.84
CA ALA A 552 -15.95 10.76 -12.30
C ALA A 552 -17.13 10.49 -13.25
N ASP A 553 -17.01 9.54 -14.16
CA ASP A 553 -18.07 9.25 -15.14
C ASP A 553 -19.26 8.51 -14.52
N ALA A 554 -18.98 7.64 -13.54
CA ALA A 554 -20.05 6.96 -12.80
C ALA A 554 -20.82 7.93 -11.89
N GLU A 555 -20.14 8.89 -11.27
CA GLU A 555 -20.75 9.92 -10.42
C GLU A 555 -21.63 10.87 -11.23
N ILE A 556 -21.20 11.27 -12.42
CA ILE A 556 -21.97 12.11 -13.35
C ILE A 556 -23.25 11.38 -13.78
N THR A 557 -23.14 10.11 -14.16
CA THR A 557 -24.28 9.30 -14.61
C THR A 557 -25.30 9.07 -13.48
N LEU A 558 -24.82 8.79 -12.27
CA LEU A 558 -25.66 8.54 -11.10
C LEU A 558 -26.31 9.84 -10.60
N ASN A 559 -25.62 10.97 -10.65
CA ASN A 559 -26.20 12.27 -10.32
C ASN A 559 -27.29 12.69 -11.33
N SER A 560 -27.11 12.40 -12.62
CA SER A 560 -28.15 12.60 -13.64
C SER A 560 -29.42 11.78 -13.34
N ILE A 561 -29.27 10.54 -12.85
CA ILE A 561 -30.39 9.71 -12.41
C ILE A 561 -31.08 10.34 -11.18
N ILE A 562 -30.31 10.81 -10.19
CA ILE A 562 -30.86 11.48 -9.00
C ILE A 562 -31.62 12.75 -9.38
N GLU A 563 -31.09 13.56 -10.29
CA GLU A 563 -31.74 14.78 -10.75
C GLU A 563 -33.04 14.48 -11.50
N SER A 564 -33.11 13.40 -12.31
CA SER A 564 -34.33 13.01 -13.02
C SER A 564 -35.48 12.54 -12.10
N PHE A 565 -35.13 12.11 -10.85
CA PHE A 565 -36.14 11.75 -9.84
C PHE A 565 -36.47 12.89 -8.84
N SER A 566 -35.77 14.04 -8.94
CA SER A 566 -36.03 15.18 -8.03
C SER A 566 -37.18 16.04 -8.55
N PRO A 567 -38.11 16.46 -7.70
CA PRO A 567 -39.14 17.42 -8.09
C PRO A 567 -38.47 18.76 -8.48
N PRO A 568 -39.02 19.51 -9.45
CA PRO A 568 -38.48 20.82 -9.79
C PRO A 568 -38.42 21.71 -8.56
N LYS A 569 -37.25 22.27 -8.27
CA LYS A 569 -37.10 23.27 -7.21
C LYS A 569 -37.96 24.48 -7.57
N PRO A 570 -38.67 25.07 -6.59
CA PRO A 570 -39.27 26.39 -6.81
C PRO A 570 -38.16 27.38 -7.09
N ASP A 571 -38.41 28.29 -8.03
CA ASP A 571 -37.48 29.31 -8.53
C ASP A 571 -36.86 30.09 -7.37
N GLU A 572 -35.63 29.75 -6.98
CA GLU A 572 -34.75 30.62 -6.22
C GLU A 572 -33.93 31.47 -7.17
N PRO A 573 -33.73 32.77 -6.88
CA PRO A 573 -32.99 33.66 -7.75
C PRO A 573 -31.57 33.16 -7.94
N LYS A 574 -31.13 33.10 -9.21
CA LYS A 574 -29.77 32.70 -9.62
C LYS A 574 -28.71 33.57 -8.94
N GLU A 575 -28.17 33.14 -7.84
CA GLU A 575 -26.84 33.60 -7.39
C GLU A 575 -25.76 32.96 -8.25
N ASN A 576 -25.07 33.82 -8.93
CA ASN A 576 -24.01 33.54 -9.90
C ASN A 576 -22.76 33.07 -9.14
N ASN A 577 -22.72 31.81 -8.70
CA ASN A 577 -21.54 31.22 -8.09
C ASN A 577 -20.68 30.49 -9.14
N ASP A 578 -19.78 31.26 -9.73
CA ASP A 578 -18.77 30.77 -10.66
C ASP A 578 -17.69 29.95 -9.91
N TRP A 579 -17.99 28.69 -9.62
CA TRP A 579 -17.10 27.75 -8.95
C TRP A 579 -15.83 27.41 -9.75
N ARG A 580 -15.74 27.80 -11.04
CA ARG A 580 -14.55 27.62 -11.89
C ARG A 580 -13.34 28.45 -11.46
N LYS A 581 -13.50 29.41 -10.54
CA LYS A 581 -12.42 30.23 -10.00
C LYS A 581 -11.68 29.60 -8.82
N LEU A 582 -12.15 28.52 -8.24
CA LEU A 582 -11.55 27.89 -7.06
C LEU A 582 -10.47 26.84 -7.37
N TYR A 583 -10.25 26.48 -8.64
CA TYR A 583 -9.24 25.47 -9.04
C TYR A 583 -8.03 26.02 -9.82
N ARG A 584 -7.75 27.32 -9.70
CA ARG A 584 -6.47 27.89 -10.16
C ARG A 584 -5.72 28.50 -8.97
N ARG A 585 -5.09 27.64 -8.21
CA ARG A 585 -3.85 27.94 -7.46
C ARG A 585 -3.09 26.65 -7.15
#